data_e0522015d1e83644ddc58537c8be8953
#
_entry.id   e0522015d1e83644ddc58537c8be8953
#
_cell.length_a   1.000
_cell.length_b   1.000
_cell.length_c   1.000
_cell.angle_alpha   90.00
_cell.angle_beta   90.00
_cell.angle_gamma   90.00
#
_symmetry.space_group_name_H-M   'P 1'
#
loop_
_entity.id
_entity.type
_entity.pdbx_description
1 polymer ?
#
loop_
_entity_poly.entity_id
_entity_poly.type
_entity_poly.pdbx_seq_one_letter_code
_entity_poly.pdbx_strand_id
1 'polypeptide(L)'
;MKIEDARVRYNVQIKTYYSKQKELYAQKQKLEEKIKTTENGAEVYKDESAILELQYSAVDEKRQEYQDYMDKLMEQWRMISDKIASKQQSDAMADQAKEMNKIMLVARRIMHGDKVPAKDEKKLMEYDPKLYMMAKNAAAMLEMRKRKEHK
;
A
#
# COMPACT_ATOMS: atom_id res chain seq x y z
N MET A 1 9.27 -14.24 -12.84
CA MET A 1 8.15 -13.44 -13.41
C MET A 1 7.78 -12.34 -12.43
N LYS A 2 7.71 -11.13 -12.90
CA LYS A 2 7.30 -10.00 -12.06
C LYS A 2 5.80 -10.11 -11.73
N ILE A 3 5.41 -9.64 -10.55
CA ILE A 3 4.01 -9.68 -10.09
C ILE A 3 3.07 -8.98 -11.08
N GLU A 4 3.50 -7.84 -11.65
CA GLU A 4 2.70 -7.11 -12.64
C GLU A 4 2.45 -7.92 -13.92
N ASP A 5 3.45 -8.67 -14.39
CA ASP A 5 3.32 -9.52 -15.56
C ASP A 5 2.35 -10.66 -15.30
N ALA A 6 2.43 -11.28 -14.14
CA ALA A 6 1.50 -12.32 -13.71
C ALA A 6 0.07 -11.79 -13.60
N ARG A 7 -0.09 -10.59 -13.03
CA ARG A 7 -1.40 -9.92 -12.92
C ARG A 7 -2.05 -9.70 -14.28
N VAL A 8 -1.27 -9.21 -15.24
CA VAL A 8 -1.77 -8.98 -16.62
C VAL A 8 -2.21 -10.30 -17.25
N ARG A 9 -1.40 -11.35 -17.13
CA ARG A 9 -1.71 -12.67 -17.69
C ARG A 9 -2.97 -13.27 -17.07
N TYR A 10 -3.10 -13.25 -15.76
CA TYR A 10 -4.28 -13.77 -15.07
C TYR A 10 -5.53 -12.98 -15.44
N ASN A 11 -5.40 -11.67 -15.56
CA ASN A 11 -6.52 -10.80 -15.93
C ASN A 11 -7.01 -11.10 -17.35
N VAL A 12 -6.09 -11.33 -18.30
CA VAL A 12 -6.43 -11.73 -19.67
C VAL A 12 -7.18 -13.06 -19.67
N GLN A 13 -6.71 -14.04 -18.91
CA GLN A 13 -7.36 -15.35 -18.83
C GLN A 13 -8.74 -15.25 -18.20
N ILE A 14 -8.88 -14.50 -17.11
CA ILE A 14 -10.17 -14.27 -16.43
C ILE A 14 -11.17 -13.65 -17.42
N LYS A 15 -10.78 -12.63 -18.15
CA LYS A 15 -11.64 -11.97 -19.13
C LYS A 15 -12.03 -12.90 -20.27
N THR A 16 -11.09 -13.69 -20.76
CA THR A 16 -11.32 -14.66 -21.84
C THR A 16 -12.35 -15.71 -21.41
N TYR A 17 -12.17 -16.29 -20.24
CA TYR A 17 -13.12 -17.29 -19.72
C TYR A 17 -14.47 -16.68 -19.36
N TYR A 18 -14.48 -15.47 -18.87
CA TYR A 18 -15.72 -14.75 -18.60
C TYR A 18 -16.52 -14.50 -19.87
N SER A 19 -15.86 -14.07 -20.95
CA SER A 19 -16.50 -13.88 -22.27
C SER A 19 -17.03 -15.20 -22.82
N LYS A 20 -16.27 -16.27 -22.68
CA LYS A 20 -16.69 -17.61 -23.10
C LYS A 20 -17.89 -18.10 -22.29
N GLN A 21 -17.90 -17.85 -21.00
CA GLN A 21 -19.00 -18.18 -20.10
C GLN A 21 -20.29 -17.46 -20.51
N LYS A 22 -20.20 -16.18 -20.88
CA LYS A 22 -21.33 -15.38 -21.39
C LYS A 22 -21.90 -15.97 -22.68
N GLU A 23 -21.03 -16.36 -23.62
CA GLU A 23 -21.44 -17.02 -24.86
C GLU A 23 -22.20 -18.31 -24.58
N LEU A 24 -21.65 -19.14 -23.72
CA LEU A 24 -22.27 -20.41 -23.35
C LEU A 24 -23.61 -20.20 -22.62
N TYR A 25 -23.70 -19.22 -21.78
CA TYR A 25 -24.95 -18.85 -21.12
C TYR A 25 -26.01 -18.42 -22.12
N ALA A 26 -25.65 -17.61 -23.11
CA ALA A 26 -26.56 -17.22 -24.17
C ALA A 26 -27.04 -18.43 -25.00
N GLN A 27 -26.14 -19.37 -25.27
CA GLN A 27 -26.50 -20.62 -25.95
C GLN A 27 -27.45 -21.47 -25.11
N LYS A 28 -27.24 -21.55 -23.80
CA LYS A 28 -28.14 -22.25 -22.87
C LYS A 28 -29.54 -21.65 -22.90
N GLN A 29 -29.63 -20.32 -22.90
CA GLN A 29 -30.92 -19.62 -22.97
C GLN A 29 -31.66 -19.92 -24.28
N LYS A 30 -30.95 -19.90 -25.38
CA LYS A 30 -31.53 -20.26 -26.72
C LYS A 30 -32.02 -21.71 -26.75
N LEU A 31 -31.24 -22.59 -26.13
CA LEU A 31 -31.59 -24.02 -26.09
C LEU A 31 -32.84 -24.25 -25.22
N GLU A 32 -32.95 -23.54 -24.09
CA GLU A 32 -34.13 -23.58 -23.20
C GLU A 32 -35.40 -23.16 -23.97
N GLU A 33 -35.28 -22.12 -24.79
CA GLU A 33 -36.39 -21.66 -25.65
C GLU A 33 -36.80 -22.76 -26.64
N LYS A 34 -35.84 -23.40 -27.30
CA LYS A 34 -36.10 -24.51 -28.21
C LYS A 34 -36.77 -25.69 -27.51
N ILE A 35 -36.32 -26.03 -26.31
CA ILE A 35 -36.91 -27.10 -25.50
C ILE A 35 -38.37 -26.79 -25.17
N LYS A 36 -38.67 -25.56 -24.80
CA LYS A 36 -40.04 -25.11 -24.43
C LYS A 36 -40.98 -25.11 -25.66
N THR A 37 -40.46 -24.78 -26.83
CA THR A 37 -41.27 -24.63 -28.06
C THR A 37 -41.33 -25.91 -28.93
N THR A 38 -40.60 -26.94 -28.56
CA THR A 38 -40.57 -28.22 -29.31
C THR A 38 -41.34 -29.27 -28.54
N GLU A 39 -42.17 -30.04 -29.24
CA GLU A 39 -42.87 -31.20 -28.65
C GLU A 39 -41.81 -32.21 -28.21
N ASN A 40 -41.90 -32.65 -26.95
CA ASN A 40 -40.92 -33.55 -26.34
C ASN A 40 -39.49 -33.00 -26.37
N GLY A 41 -39.35 -31.66 -26.27
CA GLY A 41 -38.09 -30.96 -26.40
C GLY A 41 -36.99 -31.40 -25.43
N ALA A 42 -37.36 -31.74 -24.20
CA ALA A 42 -36.40 -32.20 -23.19
C ALA A 42 -35.68 -33.48 -23.65
N GLU A 43 -36.38 -34.40 -24.32
CA GLU A 43 -35.80 -35.62 -24.81
C GLU A 43 -35.01 -35.42 -26.11
N VAL A 44 -35.56 -34.58 -27.02
CA VAL A 44 -34.92 -34.26 -28.30
C VAL A 44 -33.58 -33.58 -28.14
N TYR A 45 -33.47 -32.63 -27.18
CA TYR A 45 -32.27 -31.82 -26.94
C TYR A 45 -31.45 -32.27 -25.74
N LYS A 46 -31.70 -33.48 -25.22
CA LYS A 46 -31.05 -34.03 -24.04
C LYS A 46 -29.51 -34.00 -24.12
N ASP A 47 -28.97 -34.53 -25.24
CA ASP A 47 -27.51 -34.62 -25.44
C ASP A 47 -26.89 -33.24 -25.61
N GLU A 48 -27.51 -32.36 -26.38
CA GLU A 48 -27.05 -30.98 -26.59
C GLU A 48 -27.01 -30.22 -25.27
N SER A 49 -28.07 -30.37 -24.48
CA SER A 49 -28.17 -29.76 -23.16
C SER A 49 -27.06 -30.22 -22.19
N ALA A 50 -26.80 -31.54 -22.19
CA ALA A 50 -25.75 -32.12 -21.34
C ALA A 50 -24.36 -31.63 -21.74
N ILE A 51 -24.08 -31.60 -23.06
CA ILE A 51 -22.79 -31.11 -23.58
C ILE A 51 -22.58 -29.64 -23.22
N LEU A 52 -23.60 -28.82 -23.39
CA LEU A 52 -23.54 -27.39 -23.13
C LEU A 52 -23.32 -27.11 -21.63
N GLU A 53 -23.97 -27.89 -20.76
CA GLU A 53 -23.80 -27.80 -19.31
C GLU A 53 -22.38 -28.18 -18.87
N LEU A 54 -21.82 -29.25 -19.47
CA LEU A 54 -20.43 -29.65 -19.22
C LEU A 54 -19.43 -28.56 -19.66
N GLN A 55 -19.66 -27.98 -20.83
CA GLN A 55 -18.81 -26.89 -21.34
C GLN A 55 -18.87 -25.66 -20.44
N TYR A 56 -20.07 -25.28 -19.99
CA TYR A 56 -20.27 -24.16 -19.08
C TYR A 56 -19.55 -24.39 -17.77
N SER A 57 -19.71 -25.57 -17.17
CA SER A 57 -19.06 -25.94 -15.91
C SER A 57 -17.53 -25.93 -16.03
N ALA A 58 -17.00 -26.46 -17.14
CA ALA A 58 -15.55 -26.47 -17.37
C ALA A 58 -14.97 -25.06 -17.49
N VAL A 59 -15.66 -24.18 -18.19
CA VAL A 59 -15.24 -22.78 -18.33
C VAL A 59 -15.34 -22.03 -17.00
N ASP A 60 -16.42 -22.26 -16.26
CA ASP A 60 -16.61 -21.65 -14.93
C ASP A 60 -15.52 -22.08 -13.95
N GLU A 61 -15.18 -23.37 -13.94
CA GLU A 61 -14.10 -23.92 -13.13
C GLU A 61 -12.74 -23.26 -13.45
N LYS A 62 -12.43 -23.12 -14.74
CA LYS A 62 -11.21 -22.45 -15.19
C LYS A 62 -11.19 -20.99 -14.81
N ARG A 63 -12.30 -20.28 -14.96
CA ARG A 63 -12.42 -18.89 -14.55
C ARG A 63 -12.16 -18.73 -13.06
N GLN A 64 -12.76 -19.58 -12.22
CA GLN A 64 -12.55 -19.57 -10.78
C GLN A 64 -11.11 -19.89 -10.41
N GLU A 65 -10.47 -20.84 -11.09
CA GLU A 65 -9.07 -21.20 -10.88
C GLU A 65 -8.16 -19.99 -11.08
N TYR A 66 -8.33 -19.25 -12.18
CA TYR A 66 -7.53 -18.04 -12.44
C TYR A 66 -7.89 -16.90 -11.50
N GLN A 67 -9.15 -16.80 -11.09
CA GLN A 67 -9.55 -15.83 -10.08
C GLN A 67 -8.85 -16.09 -8.74
N ASP A 68 -8.76 -17.35 -8.34
CA ASP A 68 -8.05 -17.75 -7.12
C ASP A 68 -6.55 -17.44 -7.21
N TYR A 69 -5.94 -17.69 -8.37
CA TYR A 69 -4.54 -17.32 -8.61
C TYR A 69 -4.34 -15.82 -8.49
N MET A 70 -5.25 -15.04 -9.07
CA MET A 70 -5.21 -13.57 -8.99
C MET A 70 -5.35 -13.10 -7.54
N ASP A 71 -6.28 -13.65 -6.78
CA ASP A 71 -6.54 -13.28 -5.40
C ASP A 71 -5.30 -13.55 -4.53
N LYS A 72 -4.64 -14.69 -4.70
CA LYS A 72 -3.40 -15.04 -4.00
C LYS A 72 -2.28 -14.09 -4.37
N LEU A 73 -2.16 -13.76 -5.66
CA LEU A 73 -1.14 -12.83 -6.15
C LEU A 73 -1.33 -11.44 -5.56
N MET A 74 -2.56 -10.95 -5.51
CA MET A 74 -2.88 -9.63 -4.96
C MET A 74 -2.65 -9.59 -3.45
N GLU A 75 -2.90 -10.68 -2.74
CA GLU A 75 -2.59 -10.80 -1.32
C GLU A 75 -1.09 -10.72 -1.06
N GLN A 76 -0.29 -11.43 -1.85
CA GLN A 76 1.18 -11.36 -1.76
C GLN A 76 1.69 -9.96 -2.04
N TRP A 77 1.15 -9.31 -3.07
CA TRP A 77 1.51 -7.94 -3.42
C TRP A 77 1.19 -6.97 -2.28
N ARG A 78 0.02 -7.12 -1.66
CA ARG A 78 -0.39 -6.29 -0.52
C ARG A 78 0.55 -6.46 0.66
N MET A 79 0.93 -7.70 0.99
CA MET A 79 1.87 -7.99 2.09
C MET A 79 3.23 -7.33 1.85
N ILE A 80 3.75 -7.41 0.63
CA ILE A 80 5.02 -6.78 0.25
C ILE A 80 4.91 -5.26 0.34
N SER A 81 3.82 -4.70 -0.18
CA SER A 81 3.55 -3.27 -0.16
C SER A 81 3.45 -2.72 1.27
N ASP A 82 2.74 -3.43 2.16
CA ASP A 82 2.61 -3.06 3.57
C ASP A 82 3.95 -3.10 4.29
N LYS A 83 4.77 -4.10 3.97
CA LYS A 83 6.12 -4.23 4.53
C LYS A 83 7.02 -3.06 4.13
N ILE A 84 6.97 -2.66 2.87
CA ILE A 84 7.73 -1.51 2.35
C ILE A 84 7.26 -0.22 3.02
N ALA A 85 5.96 0.01 3.11
CA ALA A 85 5.38 1.18 3.74
C ALA A 85 5.77 1.27 5.23
N SER A 86 5.71 0.15 5.95
CA SER A 86 6.11 0.07 7.36
C SER A 86 7.59 0.40 7.54
N LYS A 87 8.46 -0.12 6.68
CA LYS A 87 9.89 0.17 6.72
C LYS A 87 10.18 1.65 6.44
N GLN A 88 9.52 2.23 5.43
CA GLN A 88 9.68 3.65 5.11
C GLN A 88 9.26 4.54 6.27
N GLN A 89 8.15 4.21 6.92
CA GLN A 89 7.68 4.94 8.11
C GLN A 89 8.68 4.85 9.26
N SER A 90 9.21 3.65 9.51
CA SER A 90 10.20 3.42 10.56
C SER A 90 11.50 4.20 10.29
N ASP A 91 11.98 4.21 9.05
CA ASP A 91 13.17 4.95 8.64
C ASP A 91 12.96 6.46 8.78
N ALA A 92 11.78 6.96 8.41
CA ALA A 92 11.44 8.38 8.56
C ALA A 92 11.41 8.80 10.03
N MET A 93 10.86 7.97 10.91
CA MET A 93 10.86 8.23 12.35
C MET A 93 12.28 8.24 12.93
N ALA A 94 13.15 7.34 12.48
CA ALA A 94 14.55 7.29 12.90
C ALA A 94 15.29 8.55 12.46
N ASP A 95 15.07 9.03 11.25
CA ASP A 95 15.68 10.27 10.73
C ASP A 95 15.21 11.49 11.51
N GLN A 96 13.93 11.57 11.87
CA GLN A 96 13.38 12.64 12.69
C GLN A 96 14.04 12.65 14.09
N ALA A 97 14.22 11.48 14.69
CA ALA A 97 14.86 11.36 15.98
C ALA A 97 16.30 11.84 15.95
N LYS A 98 17.05 11.51 14.90
CA LYS A 98 18.42 11.99 14.70
C LYS A 98 18.48 13.50 14.57
N GLU A 99 17.58 14.10 13.81
CA GLU A 99 17.50 15.54 13.60
C GLU A 99 17.18 16.26 14.92
N MET A 100 16.22 15.74 15.68
CA MET A 100 15.86 16.27 17.01
C MET A 100 17.06 16.24 17.95
N ASN A 101 17.83 15.14 17.97
CA ASN A 101 19.01 15.01 18.81
C ASN A 101 20.08 16.04 18.48
N LYS A 102 20.30 16.33 17.20
CA LYS A 102 21.23 17.36 16.76
C LYS A 102 20.80 18.74 17.25
N ILE A 103 19.53 19.05 17.16
CA ILE A 103 18.96 20.35 17.58
C ILE A 103 19.06 20.49 19.10
N MET A 104 18.78 19.44 19.86
CA MET A 104 18.93 19.43 21.31
C MET A 104 20.38 19.66 21.74
N LEU A 105 21.33 19.08 21.00
CA LEU A 105 22.76 19.30 21.26
C LEU A 105 23.16 20.76 21.05
N VAL A 106 22.66 21.40 19.99
CA VAL A 106 22.87 22.83 19.73
C VAL A 106 22.32 23.67 20.89
N ALA A 107 21.12 23.38 21.35
CA ALA A 107 20.51 24.07 22.48
C ALA A 107 21.37 23.96 23.75
N ARG A 108 21.91 22.77 24.04
CA ARG A 108 22.80 22.56 25.22
C ARG A 108 24.08 23.38 25.11
N ARG A 109 24.68 23.46 23.91
CA ARG A 109 25.89 24.26 23.72
C ARG A 109 25.64 25.74 23.95
N ILE A 110 24.49 26.26 23.48
CA ILE A 110 24.10 27.65 23.73
C ILE A 110 23.91 27.86 25.24
N MET A 111 23.23 26.96 25.91
CA MET A 111 23.02 27.05 27.37
C MET A 111 24.33 27.11 28.16
N HIS A 112 25.37 26.40 27.72
CA HIS A 112 26.68 26.39 28.34
C HIS A 112 27.56 27.59 27.98
N GLY A 113 27.07 28.48 27.12
CA GLY A 113 27.80 29.66 26.69
C GLY A 113 28.82 29.41 25.59
N ASP A 114 28.79 28.24 24.97
CA ASP A 114 29.66 27.90 23.85
C ASP A 114 29.27 28.67 22.59
N LYS A 115 30.24 29.00 21.76
CA LYS A 115 29.97 29.58 20.45
C LYS A 115 29.43 28.51 19.52
N VAL A 116 28.29 28.79 18.93
CA VAL A 116 27.62 27.89 17.99
C VAL A 116 27.58 28.59 16.61
N PRO A 117 27.81 27.84 15.52
CA PRO A 117 27.68 28.46 14.18
C PRO A 117 26.30 29.07 13.96
N ALA A 118 26.26 30.21 13.30
CA ALA A 118 25.00 30.92 13.02
C ALA A 118 23.97 30.04 12.29
N LYS A 119 24.44 29.15 11.43
CA LYS A 119 23.63 28.20 10.70
C LYS A 119 22.87 27.24 11.65
N ASP A 120 23.55 26.71 12.67
CA ASP A 120 22.98 25.81 13.65
C ASP A 120 22.00 26.54 14.58
N GLU A 121 22.34 27.75 14.97
CA GLU A 121 21.48 28.62 15.77
C GLU A 121 20.17 28.94 15.05
N LYS A 122 20.25 29.21 13.75
CA LYS A 122 19.09 29.49 12.90
C LYS A 122 18.18 28.25 12.78
N LYS A 123 18.77 27.06 12.63
CA LYS A 123 18.01 25.80 12.60
C LYS A 123 17.23 25.56 13.89
N LEU A 124 17.87 25.81 15.03
CA LEU A 124 17.21 25.68 16.34
C LEU A 124 16.04 26.66 16.45
N MET A 125 16.25 27.92 16.04
CA MET A 125 15.22 28.95 16.09
C MET A 125 14.01 28.60 15.20
N GLU A 126 14.24 28.05 14.01
CA GLU A 126 13.19 27.61 13.11
C GLU A 126 12.45 26.36 13.60
N TYR A 127 13.17 25.42 14.21
CA TYR A 127 12.62 24.17 14.71
C TYR A 127 11.78 24.38 15.97
N ASP A 128 12.31 25.08 16.95
CA ASP A 128 11.62 25.33 18.24
C ASP A 128 12.02 26.69 18.79
N PRO A 129 11.26 27.75 18.47
CA PRO A 129 11.55 29.10 18.94
C PRO A 129 11.58 29.23 20.46
N LYS A 130 10.72 28.47 21.16
CA LYS A 130 10.68 28.49 22.65
C LYS A 130 11.97 27.94 23.26
N LEU A 131 12.44 26.81 22.70
CA LEU A 131 13.69 26.20 23.14
C LEU A 131 14.88 27.13 22.90
N TYR A 132 14.90 27.81 21.75
CA TYR A 132 15.92 28.81 21.42
C TYR A 132 15.93 29.94 22.45
N MET A 133 14.77 30.47 22.76
CA MET A 133 14.64 31.56 23.80
C MET A 133 15.12 31.09 25.17
N MET A 134 14.73 29.89 25.58
CA MET A 134 15.16 29.28 26.84
C MET A 134 16.67 29.11 26.89
N ALA A 135 17.27 28.63 25.78
CA ALA A 135 18.72 28.46 25.71
C ALA A 135 19.47 29.79 25.82
N LYS A 136 19.00 30.82 25.12
CA LYS A 136 19.57 32.18 25.16
C LYS A 136 19.44 32.80 26.56
N ASN A 137 18.28 32.64 27.23
CA ASN A 137 18.07 33.12 28.57
C ASN A 137 18.99 32.42 29.58
N ALA A 138 19.15 31.11 29.45
CA ALA A 138 20.07 30.34 30.29
C ALA A 138 21.52 30.82 30.11
N ALA A 139 21.94 31.06 28.88
CA ALA A 139 23.27 31.58 28.57
C ALA A 139 23.51 32.98 29.19
N ALA A 140 22.52 33.86 29.09
CA ALA A 140 22.57 35.20 29.67
C ALA A 140 22.70 35.15 31.22
N MET A 141 21.94 34.28 31.85
CA MET A 141 22.02 34.08 33.31
C MET A 141 23.38 33.54 33.73
N LEU A 142 23.93 32.61 32.97
CA LEU A 142 25.27 32.07 33.23
C LEU A 142 26.34 33.17 33.15
N GLU A 143 26.25 34.01 32.13
CA GLU A 143 27.17 35.13 31.92
C GLU A 143 27.08 36.15 33.07
N MET A 144 25.89 36.45 33.55
CA MET A 144 25.66 37.32 34.70
C MET A 144 26.30 36.74 35.96
N ARG A 145 26.19 35.43 36.20
CA ARG A 145 26.84 34.75 37.34
C ARG A 145 28.36 34.90 37.27
N LYS A 146 28.95 34.68 36.11
CA LYS A 146 30.39 34.81 35.89
C LYS A 146 30.88 36.22 36.17
N ARG A 147 30.11 37.23 35.77
CA ARG A 147 30.44 38.66 36.06
C ARG A 147 30.39 38.97 37.56
N LYS A 148 29.43 38.41 38.27
CA LYS A 148 29.31 38.59 39.75
C LYS A 148 30.45 37.90 40.50
N GLU A 149 30.89 36.73 40.06
CA GLU A 149 32.00 35.99 40.65
C GLU A 149 33.34 36.66 40.49
N HIS A 150 33.52 37.49 39.44
CA HIS A 150 34.78 38.20 39.15
C HIS A 150 34.81 39.59 39.72
N LYS A 151 33.79 40.02 40.46
CA LYS A 151 33.80 41.25 41.22
C LYS A 151 34.19 40.94 42.64
#